data_056cea27427aa00fc173e7228e06f5a2
#
_entry.id   056cea27427aa00fc173e7228e06f5a2
#
_cell.length_a   1.000
_cell.length_b   1.000
_cell.length_c   1.000
_cell.angle_alpha   90.00
_cell.angle_beta   90.00
_cell.angle_gamma   90.00
#
_symmetry.space_group_name_H-M   'P 1'
#
loop_
_entity.id
_entity.type
_entity.pdbx_description
1 polymer ?
#
loop_
_entity_poly.entity_id
_entity_poly.type
_entity_poly.pdbx_seq_one_letter_code
_entity_poly.pdbx_strand_id
1 'polypeptide(L)'
;MPLLTDYTSFADAQKHCSKERLWELFDGDREALNIAHECIERHPRDRVAVRIALAEGGSESYTFGEISDWSGRYANYLRAQDIAPGERVALMVEPSLHFYIALYGAMKAGCVAVPMFTLFGPDALRLRVGDCQPKFLLLAPEKTDLAADAGCDTAIADDDFMAMLENYDTAFEMTTAGRDMAMYQYTSGTTRELPDAVKHRHQSIVTVMLAALYGTGTRPGDRFMCPSS
;
A
#
# COMPACT_ATOMS: atom_id res chain seq x y z
N MET A 1 12.74 23.42 -16.86
CA MET A 1 13.03 22.26 -17.73
C MET A 1 11.78 21.37 -17.68
N PRO A 2 11.33 20.71 -18.76
CA PRO A 2 10.16 19.81 -18.71
C PRO A 2 10.38 18.68 -17.70
N LEU A 3 9.33 18.18 -17.06
CA LEU A 3 9.44 17.01 -16.18
C LEU A 3 9.81 15.76 -17.00
N LEU A 4 10.34 14.71 -16.35
CA LEU A 4 10.67 13.46 -17.05
C LEU A 4 9.44 12.80 -17.69
N THR A 5 8.25 13.06 -17.16
CA THR A 5 6.96 12.61 -17.70
C THR A 5 6.54 13.31 -18.98
N ASP A 6 7.10 14.47 -19.31
CA ASP A 6 6.70 15.28 -20.45
C ASP A 6 7.40 14.90 -21.75
N TYR A 7 8.48 14.10 -21.68
CA TYR A 7 9.20 13.64 -22.85
C TYR A 7 8.42 12.55 -23.57
N THR A 8 8.24 12.70 -24.87
CA THR A 8 7.48 11.77 -25.73
C THR A 8 8.33 10.68 -26.35
N SER A 9 9.66 10.89 -26.45
CA SER A 9 10.58 9.88 -26.95
C SER A 9 11.44 9.30 -25.82
N PHE A 10 11.70 8.00 -25.88
CA PHE A 10 12.59 7.32 -24.92
C PHE A 10 14.01 7.92 -24.95
N ALA A 11 14.54 8.22 -26.14
CA ALA A 11 15.88 8.76 -26.29
C ALA A 11 16.05 10.12 -25.60
N ASP A 12 15.06 11.02 -25.74
CA ASP A 12 15.09 12.33 -25.06
C ASP A 12 14.93 12.18 -23.56
N ALA A 13 13.99 11.33 -23.12
CA ALA A 13 13.78 11.05 -21.72
C ALA A 13 15.04 10.47 -21.07
N GLN A 14 15.72 9.51 -21.73
CA GLN A 14 16.95 8.90 -21.25
C GLN A 14 18.10 9.91 -21.18
N LYS A 15 18.24 10.79 -22.17
CA LYS A 15 19.27 11.84 -22.22
C LYS A 15 19.16 12.79 -21.02
N HIS A 16 17.96 13.05 -20.55
CA HIS A 16 17.67 13.97 -19.47
C HIS A 16 17.45 13.29 -18.12
N CYS A 17 17.51 11.96 -18.05
CA CYS A 17 17.29 11.21 -16.83
C CYS A 17 18.48 11.38 -15.89
N SER A 18 18.17 11.78 -14.65
CA SER A 18 19.11 11.69 -13.53
C SER A 18 18.33 11.35 -12.26
N LYS A 19 19.04 10.95 -11.21
CA LYS A 19 18.44 10.62 -9.93
C LYS A 19 17.72 11.83 -9.32
N GLU A 20 18.31 13.01 -9.46
CA GLU A 20 17.74 14.27 -8.97
C GLU A 20 16.43 14.58 -9.70
N ARG A 21 16.44 14.40 -11.02
CA ARG A 21 15.25 14.63 -11.84
C ARG A 21 14.12 13.65 -11.59
N LEU A 22 14.42 12.44 -11.13
CA LEU A 22 13.37 11.50 -10.68
C LEU A 22 12.67 12.03 -9.44
N TRP A 23 13.43 12.65 -8.51
CA TRP A 23 12.83 13.24 -7.30
C TRP A 23 11.92 14.44 -7.60
N GLU A 24 12.15 15.17 -8.69
CA GLU A 24 11.25 16.26 -9.12
C GLU A 24 9.83 15.79 -9.47
N LEU A 25 9.60 14.48 -9.60
CA LEU A 25 8.28 13.90 -9.86
C LEU A 25 7.45 13.68 -8.60
N PHE A 26 8.02 13.91 -7.43
CA PHE A 26 7.39 13.70 -6.12
C PHE A 26 7.21 15.04 -5.40
N ASP A 27 6.19 15.13 -4.54
CA ASP A 27 6.02 16.29 -3.66
C ASP A 27 7.01 16.24 -2.51
N GLY A 28 7.32 15.03 -2.02
CA GLY A 28 8.26 14.79 -0.94
C GLY A 28 9.72 14.70 -1.40
N ASP A 29 10.60 14.66 -0.41
CA ASP A 29 12.03 14.47 -0.56
C ASP A 29 12.55 13.30 0.32
N ARG A 30 13.86 13.23 0.51
CA ARG A 30 14.46 12.13 1.32
C ARG A 30 14.09 12.20 2.78
N GLU A 31 13.84 13.38 3.33
CA GLU A 31 13.59 13.61 4.75
C GLU A 31 12.07 13.64 5.06
N ALA A 32 11.24 13.90 4.04
CA ALA A 32 9.79 13.91 4.17
C ALA A 32 9.15 13.23 2.95
N LEU A 33 8.83 11.95 3.05
CA LEU A 33 8.23 11.17 1.97
C LEU A 33 7.28 10.11 2.54
N ASN A 34 6.06 10.07 2.00
CA ASN A 34 5.11 9.01 2.30
C ASN A 34 4.49 8.47 1.01
N ILE A 35 4.52 7.14 0.81
CA ILE A 35 3.94 6.51 -0.39
C ILE A 35 2.44 6.79 -0.50
N ALA A 36 1.70 6.84 0.61
CA ALA A 36 0.26 7.12 0.58
C ALA A 36 -0.03 8.55 0.12
N HIS A 37 0.81 9.54 0.51
CA HIS A 37 0.72 10.90 -0.04
C HIS A 37 0.95 10.89 -1.55
N GLU A 38 2.06 10.34 -1.98
CA GLU A 38 2.49 10.35 -3.37
C GLU A 38 1.56 9.57 -4.32
N CYS A 39 0.97 8.49 -3.83
CA CYS A 39 0.09 7.64 -4.65
C CYS A 39 -1.39 8.05 -4.57
N ILE A 40 -1.82 8.71 -3.49
CA ILE A 40 -3.24 8.96 -3.22
C ILE A 40 -3.53 10.44 -2.99
N GLU A 41 -2.96 11.07 -1.95
CA GLU A 41 -3.46 12.36 -1.47
C GLU A 41 -3.16 13.53 -2.41
N ARG A 42 -2.01 13.53 -3.07
CA ARG A 42 -1.61 14.59 -4.01
C ARG A 42 -2.47 14.66 -5.28
N HIS A 43 -3.29 13.65 -5.54
CA HIS A 43 -4.07 13.55 -6.77
C HIS A 43 -5.46 14.21 -6.65
N PRO A 44 -6.09 14.63 -7.78
CA PRO A 44 -7.43 15.19 -7.77
C PRO A 44 -8.43 14.23 -7.14
N ARG A 45 -9.13 14.68 -6.10
CA ARG A 45 -9.96 13.85 -5.22
C ARG A 45 -11.12 13.15 -5.93
N ASP A 46 -11.68 13.79 -6.96
CA ASP A 46 -12.84 13.30 -7.74
C ASP A 46 -12.46 12.29 -8.83
N ARG A 47 -11.17 12.15 -9.11
CA ARG A 47 -10.68 11.22 -10.11
C ARG A 47 -10.67 9.79 -9.58
N VAL A 48 -11.05 8.83 -10.45
CA VAL A 48 -10.95 7.40 -10.13
C VAL A 48 -9.48 6.99 -9.97
N ALA A 49 -9.14 6.49 -8.78
CA ALA A 49 -7.81 5.96 -8.45
C ALA A 49 -7.70 4.47 -8.79
N VAL A 50 -8.71 3.70 -8.42
CA VAL A 50 -8.72 2.24 -8.56
C VAL A 50 -10.04 1.77 -9.17
N ARG A 51 -9.94 0.81 -10.07
CA ARG A 51 -11.07 0.03 -10.56
C ARG A 51 -10.78 -1.44 -10.34
N ILE A 52 -11.69 -2.13 -9.66
CA ILE A 52 -11.59 -3.55 -9.32
C ILE A 52 -12.55 -4.30 -10.23
N ALA A 53 -12.04 -5.24 -11.02
CA ALA A 53 -12.87 -6.17 -11.77
C ALA A 53 -13.30 -7.30 -10.83
N LEU A 54 -14.60 -7.57 -10.78
CA LEU A 54 -15.15 -8.63 -9.96
C LEU A 54 -15.16 -9.96 -10.71
N ALA A 55 -14.86 -11.05 -10.02
CA ALA A 55 -14.81 -12.40 -10.63
C ALA A 55 -16.16 -12.82 -11.22
N GLU A 56 -17.25 -12.36 -10.62
CA GLU A 56 -18.64 -12.66 -11.05
C GLU A 56 -19.14 -11.72 -12.15
N GLY A 57 -18.29 -10.84 -12.63
CA GLY A 57 -18.60 -9.80 -13.61
C GLY A 57 -18.93 -8.45 -12.98
N GLY A 58 -18.76 -7.38 -13.75
CA GLY A 58 -18.89 -6.01 -13.28
C GLY A 58 -17.58 -5.45 -12.71
N SER A 59 -17.66 -4.27 -12.12
CA SER A 59 -16.49 -3.60 -11.51
C SER A 59 -16.93 -2.59 -10.46
N GLU A 60 -16.10 -2.40 -9.47
CA GLU A 60 -16.16 -1.30 -8.50
C GLU A 60 -15.11 -0.25 -8.83
N SER A 61 -15.39 0.99 -8.50
CA SER A 61 -14.46 2.10 -8.76
C SER A 61 -14.41 3.02 -7.56
N TYR A 62 -13.21 3.38 -7.15
CA TYR A 62 -12.96 4.26 -6.01
C TYR A 62 -12.10 5.43 -6.42
N THR A 63 -12.49 6.63 -5.97
CA THR A 63 -11.76 7.86 -6.22
C THR A 63 -10.56 8.02 -5.30
N PHE A 64 -9.63 8.91 -5.66
CA PHE A 64 -8.53 9.25 -4.77
C PHE A 64 -9.04 9.83 -3.44
N GLY A 65 -10.11 10.63 -3.49
CA GLY A 65 -10.73 11.19 -2.29
C GLY A 65 -11.28 10.14 -1.34
N GLU A 66 -12.03 9.16 -1.85
CA GLU A 66 -12.58 8.07 -1.05
C GLU A 66 -11.46 7.25 -0.39
N ILE A 67 -10.45 6.84 -1.15
CA ILE A 67 -9.31 6.08 -0.58
C ILE A 67 -8.56 6.94 0.44
N SER A 68 -8.36 8.24 0.16
CA SER A 68 -7.70 9.15 1.09
C SER A 68 -8.45 9.25 2.42
N ASP A 69 -9.75 9.50 2.38
CA ASP A 69 -10.56 9.67 3.59
C ASP A 69 -10.59 8.40 4.43
N TRP A 70 -10.89 7.28 3.81
CA TRP A 70 -10.94 6.00 4.52
C TRP A 70 -9.59 5.54 5.05
N SER A 71 -8.50 5.74 4.30
CA SER A 71 -7.16 5.42 4.79
C SER A 71 -6.69 6.37 5.90
N GLY A 72 -7.18 7.61 5.93
CA GLY A 72 -6.98 8.53 7.05
C GLY A 72 -7.68 8.03 8.32
N ARG A 73 -8.95 7.60 8.22
CA ARG A 73 -9.70 6.98 9.33
C ARG A 73 -8.99 5.75 9.86
N TYR A 74 -8.52 4.89 8.97
CA TYR A 74 -7.77 3.69 9.36
C TYR A 74 -6.44 4.04 10.04
N ALA A 75 -5.70 5.04 9.58
CA ALA A 75 -4.48 5.50 10.22
C ALA A 75 -4.75 6.03 11.64
N ASN A 76 -5.83 6.80 11.83
CA ASN A 76 -6.27 7.27 13.14
C ASN A 76 -6.72 6.12 14.05
N TYR A 77 -7.40 5.11 13.51
CA TYR A 77 -7.73 3.89 14.22
C TYR A 77 -6.47 3.17 14.73
N LEU A 78 -5.49 2.93 13.85
CA LEU A 78 -4.23 2.27 14.25
C LEU A 78 -3.53 3.02 15.40
N ARG A 79 -3.47 4.35 15.31
CA ARG A 79 -2.93 5.19 16.36
C ARG A 79 -3.71 5.06 17.68
N ALA A 80 -5.04 4.96 17.61
CA ALA A 80 -5.90 4.76 18.80
C ALA A 80 -5.75 3.35 19.42
N GLN A 81 -5.25 2.37 18.65
CA GLN A 81 -4.87 1.04 19.15
C GLN A 81 -3.41 1.00 19.63
N ASP A 82 -2.77 2.13 19.87
CA ASP A 82 -1.37 2.24 20.31
C ASP A 82 -0.36 1.55 19.37
N ILE A 83 -0.69 1.44 18.08
CA ILE A 83 0.23 0.91 17.07
C ILE A 83 1.16 2.04 16.62
N ALA A 84 2.44 1.92 16.97
CA ALA A 84 3.44 2.96 16.75
C ALA A 84 4.02 2.92 15.31
N PRO A 85 4.56 4.04 14.80
CA PRO A 85 5.32 4.06 13.57
C PRO A 85 6.45 3.01 13.56
N GLY A 86 6.65 2.34 12.42
CA GLY A 86 7.62 1.26 12.26
C GLY A 86 7.10 -0.13 12.69
N GLU A 87 5.96 -0.23 13.38
CA GLU A 87 5.33 -1.51 13.66
C GLU A 87 4.65 -2.07 12.40
N ARG A 88 4.50 -3.41 12.36
CA ARG A 88 3.94 -4.11 11.20
C ARG A 88 2.45 -4.27 11.36
N VAL A 89 1.73 -3.92 10.29
CA VAL A 89 0.28 -4.09 10.15
C VAL A 89 0.06 -5.03 8.98
N ALA A 90 -0.35 -6.25 9.28
CA ALA A 90 -0.63 -7.26 8.26
C ALA A 90 -2.05 -7.12 7.73
N LEU A 91 -2.21 -7.45 6.45
CA LEU A 91 -3.51 -7.46 5.79
C LEU A 91 -3.62 -8.70 4.89
N MET A 92 -4.65 -9.50 5.14
CA MET A 92 -4.95 -10.73 4.41
C MET A 92 -6.36 -10.60 3.82
N VAL A 93 -6.48 -9.71 2.84
CA VAL A 93 -7.71 -9.26 2.20
C VAL A 93 -7.49 -9.23 0.70
N GLU A 94 -8.47 -9.69 -0.10
CA GLU A 94 -8.43 -9.56 -1.55
C GLU A 94 -8.46 -8.08 -1.99
N PRO A 95 -8.00 -7.78 -3.21
CA PRO A 95 -8.09 -6.44 -3.76
C PRO A 95 -9.53 -5.91 -3.69
N SER A 96 -9.76 -4.98 -2.80
CA SER A 96 -11.06 -4.38 -2.44
C SER A 96 -10.83 -3.00 -1.86
N LEU A 97 -11.87 -2.25 -1.56
CA LEU A 97 -11.73 -1.00 -0.81
C LEU A 97 -10.96 -1.22 0.51
N HIS A 98 -11.31 -2.26 1.26
CA HIS A 98 -10.65 -2.61 2.52
C HIS A 98 -9.14 -2.82 2.35
N PHE A 99 -8.73 -3.47 1.26
CA PHE A 99 -7.30 -3.66 0.96
C PHE A 99 -6.58 -2.33 0.79
N TYR A 100 -7.12 -1.43 -0.04
CA TYR A 100 -6.44 -0.15 -0.33
C TYR A 100 -6.43 0.79 0.87
N ILE A 101 -7.52 0.84 1.65
CA ILE A 101 -7.55 1.67 2.87
C ILE A 101 -6.60 1.15 3.94
N ALA A 102 -6.49 -0.17 4.12
CA ALA A 102 -5.56 -0.77 5.07
C ALA A 102 -4.11 -0.57 4.64
N LEU A 103 -3.81 -0.79 3.34
CA LEU A 103 -2.47 -0.61 2.78
C LEU A 103 -1.98 0.83 2.96
N TYR A 104 -2.75 1.79 2.47
CA TYR A 104 -2.35 3.20 2.53
C TYR A 104 -2.51 3.80 3.92
N GLY A 105 -3.48 3.36 4.70
CA GLY A 105 -3.64 3.83 6.09
C GLY A 105 -2.51 3.38 7.01
N ALA A 106 -2.01 2.14 6.85
CA ALA A 106 -0.81 1.70 7.55
C ALA A 106 0.40 2.56 7.16
N MET A 107 0.59 2.86 5.87
CA MET A 107 1.67 3.72 5.39
C MET A 107 1.53 5.17 5.89
N LYS A 108 0.30 5.72 5.94
CA LYS A 108 0.03 7.04 6.54
C LYS A 108 0.45 7.10 8.00
N ALA A 109 0.09 6.07 8.77
CA ALA A 109 0.45 5.95 10.18
C ALA A 109 1.97 5.74 10.42
N GLY A 110 2.77 5.64 9.36
CA GLY A 110 4.19 5.32 9.44
C GLY A 110 4.45 3.86 9.81
N CYS A 111 3.42 3.02 9.79
CA CYS A 111 3.54 1.58 10.01
C CYS A 111 4.03 0.88 8.74
N VAL A 112 4.51 -0.34 8.91
CA VAL A 112 4.94 -1.19 7.80
C VAL A 112 3.75 -2.06 7.37
N ALA A 113 3.18 -1.79 6.20
CA ALA A 113 2.13 -2.63 5.64
C ALA A 113 2.70 -4.00 5.21
N VAL A 114 2.01 -5.09 5.57
CA VAL A 114 2.42 -6.46 5.22
C VAL A 114 1.27 -7.17 4.51
N PRO A 115 1.12 -6.97 3.19
CA PRO A 115 0.14 -7.73 2.42
C PRO A 115 0.44 -9.23 2.45
N MET A 116 -0.58 -10.02 2.74
CA MET A 116 -0.50 -11.49 2.78
C MET A 116 -1.50 -12.08 1.80
N PHE A 117 -1.10 -13.15 1.17
CA PHE A 117 -1.92 -13.84 0.19
C PHE A 117 -3.10 -14.53 0.88
N THR A 118 -4.31 -14.32 0.39
CA THR A 118 -5.53 -14.91 0.98
C THR A 118 -5.59 -16.43 0.84
N LEU A 119 -4.79 -17.01 -0.06
CA LEU A 119 -4.67 -18.46 -0.20
C LEU A 119 -3.76 -19.13 0.85
N PHE A 120 -3.12 -18.36 1.74
CA PHE A 120 -2.33 -18.97 2.81
C PHE A 120 -3.25 -19.66 3.82
N GLY A 121 -2.89 -20.92 4.15
CA GLY A 121 -3.49 -21.66 5.25
C GLY A 121 -2.80 -21.33 6.59
N PRO A 122 -3.24 -21.97 7.70
CA PRO A 122 -2.74 -21.68 9.04
C PRO A 122 -1.22 -21.75 9.20
N ASP A 123 -0.58 -22.78 8.63
CA ASP A 123 0.87 -22.97 8.74
C ASP A 123 1.64 -21.86 8.01
N ALA A 124 1.18 -21.47 6.82
CA ALA A 124 1.80 -20.43 6.04
C ALA A 124 1.61 -19.04 6.69
N LEU A 125 0.48 -18.82 7.36
CA LEU A 125 0.22 -17.62 8.17
C LEU A 125 1.17 -17.61 9.39
N ARG A 126 1.16 -18.65 10.23
CA ARG A 126 2.02 -18.73 11.42
C ARG A 126 3.48 -18.45 11.12
N LEU A 127 3.96 -18.96 9.99
CA LEU A 127 5.34 -18.77 9.55
C LEU A 127 5.66 -17.28 9.32
N ARG A 128 4.77 -16.55 8.63
CA ARG A 128 4.95 -15.13 8.27
C ARG A 128 4.74 -14.21 9.45
N VAL A 129 3.73 -14.49 10.26
CA VAL A 129 3.51 -13.75 11.53
C VAL A 129 4.69 -13.94 12.47
N GLY A 130 5.29 -15.15 12.52
CA GLY A 130 6.50 -15.41 13.29
C GLY A 130 7.71 -14.61 12.80
N ASP A 131 7.84 -14.37 11.49
CA ASP A 131 8.91 -13.58 10.90
C ASP A 131 8.68 -12.07 11.08
N CYS A 132 7.54 -11.53 10.61
CA CYS A 132 7.30 -10.09 10.65
C CYS A 132 6.77 -9.57 11.98
N GLN A 133 6.25 -10.43 12.86
CA GLN A 133 5.71 -10.08 14.16
C GLN A 133 4.77 -8.86 14.11
N PRO A 134 3.63 -8.96 13.40
CA PRO A 134 2.72 -7.84 13.26
C PRO A 134 2.04 -7.52 14.59
N LYS A 135 1.70 -6.27 14.81
CA LYS A 135 0.89 -5.84 15.95
C LYS A 135 -0.60 -6.00 15.67
N PHE A 136 -0.96 -5.96 14.40
CA PHE A 136 -2.34 -6.03 13.97
C PHE A 136 -2.44 -6.79 12.65
N LEU A 137 -3.51 -7.57 12.47
CA LEU A 137 -3.84 -8.26 11.24
C LEU A 137 -5.31 -8.02 10.86
N LEU A 138 -5.51 -7.43 9.69
CA LEU A 138 -6.84 -7.33 9.08
C LEU A 138 -7.09 -8.57 8.22
N LEU A 139 -8.17 -9.30 8.50
CA LEU A 139 -8.56 -10.54 7.82
C LEU A 139 -9.79 -10.30 6.93
N ALA A 140 -9.83 -10.97 5.79
CA ALA A 140 -11.06 -11.08 5.02
C ALA A 140 -12.12 -11.89 5.81
N PRO A 141 -13.43 -11.64 5.60
CA PRO A 141 -14.52 -12.34 6.32
C PRO A 141 -14.44 -13.86 6.25
N GLU A 142 -14.03 -14.40 5.10
CA GLU A 142 -13.86 -15.85 4.88
C GLU A 142 -12.60 -16.44 5.54
N LYS A 143 -11.79 -15.62 6.21
CA LYS A 143 -10.55 -16.01 6.91
C LYS A 143 -10.62 -15.82 8.43
N THR A 144 -11.79 -15.62 8.98
CA THR A 144 -12.02 -15.39 10.41
C THR A 144 -11.48 -16.52 11.28
N ASP A 145 -11.49 -17.75 10.78
CA ASP A 145 -10.94 -18.94 11.45
C ASP A 145 -9.42 -18.86 11.69
N LEU A 146 -8.72 -18.03 10.92
CA LEU A 146 -7.26 -17.82 11.06
C LEU A 146 -6.89 -16.82 12.16
N ALA A 147 -7.85 -16.12 12.76
CA ALA A 147 -7.57 -15.13 13.81
C ALA A 147 -6.82 -15.73 15.01
N ALA A 148 -7.13 -16.98 15.37
CA ALA A 148 -6.44 -17.69 16.46
C ALA A 148 -4.95 -17.96 16.17
N ASP A 149 -4.56 -18.02 14.90
CA ASP A 149 -3.19 -18.28 14.46
C ASP A 149 -2.37 -16.98 14.26
N ALA A 150 -3.01 -15.82 14.37
CA ALA A 150 -2.39 -14.52 14.09
C ALA A 150 -1.35 -14.10 15.15
N GLY A 151 -1.53 -14.50 16.41
CA GLY A 151 -0.62 -14.14 17.50
C GLY A 151 -0.54 -12.62 17.79
N CYS A 152 -1.50 -11.85 17.29
CA CYS A 152 -1.63 -10.41 17.45
C CYS A 152 -3.11 -10.00 17.44
N ASP A 153 -3.42 -8.73 17.67
CA ASP A 153 -4.78 -8.21 17.53
C ASP A 153 -5.28 -8.34 16.09
N THR A 154 -6.56 -8.69 15.95
CA THR A 154 -7.19 -8.92 14.63
C THR A 154 -8.49 -8.16 14.50
N ALA A 155 -8.84 -7.79 13.27
CA ALA A 155 -10.19 -7.36 12.89
C ALA A 155 -10.61 -8.03 11.58
N ILE A 156 -11.90 -8.05 11.31
CA ILE A 156 -12.48 -8.57 10.08
C ILE A 156 -12.82 -7.39 9.18
N ALA A 157 -12.47 -7.50 7.91
CA ALA A 157 -12.71 -6.48 6.88
C ALA A 157 -14.14 -6.58 6.36
N ASP A 158 -15.11 -6.18 7.16
CA ASP A 158 -16.54 -6.22 6.89
C ASP A 158 -17.22 -4.85 7.08
N ASP A 159 -18.53 -4.80 6.90
CA ASP A 159 -19.31 -3.58 7.04
C ASP A 159 -19.29 -3.03 8.47
N ASP A 160 -19.23 -3.88 9.50
CA ASP A 160 -19.15 -3.46 10.90
C ASP A 160 -17.80 -2.78 11.17
N PHE A 161 -16.73 -3.29 10.58
CA PHE A 161 -15.42 -2.64 10.64
C PHE A 161 -15.43 -1.27 9.95
N MET A 162 -16.05 -1.14 8.79
CA MET A 162 -16.19 0.13 8.10
C MET A 162 -17.02 1.12 8.94
N ALA A 163 -18.14 0.69 9.49
CA ALA A 163 -18.98 1.52 10.38
C ALA A 163 -18.20 1.99 11.64
N MET A 164 -17.36 1.14 12.20
CA MET A 164 -16.47 1.51 13.31
C MET A 164 -15.47 2.59 12.90
N LEU A 165 -14.88 2.48 11.70
CA LEU A 165 -13.93 3.46 11.19
C LEU A 165 -14.56 4.86 10.96
N GLU A 166 -15.87 4.98 10.78
CA GLU A 166 -16.57 6.26 10.66
C GLU A 166 -16.39 7.17 11.89
N ASN A 167 -16.08 6.60 13.06
CA ASN A 167 -15.85 7.35 14.29
C ASN A 167 -14.48 8.05 14.34
N TYR A 168 -13.61 7.82 13.35
CA TYR A 168 -12.27 8.41 13.29
C TYR A 168 -12.20 9.54 12.26
N ASP A 169 -11.30 10.49 12.48
CA ASP A 169 -11.06 11.60 11.56
C ASP A 169 -10.45 11.10 10.25
N THR A 170 -10.79 11.78 9.15
CA THR A 170 -10.20 11.54 7.83
C THR A 170 -8.81 12.17 7.68
N ALA A 171 -8.55 13.26 8.41
CA ALA A 171 -7.27 13.94 8.37
C ALA A 171 -6.23 13.18 9.21
N PHE A 172 -5.06 12.97 8.65
CA PHE A 172 -3.92 12.37 9.33
C PHE A 172 -2.61 13.05 8.92
N GLU A 173 -1.82 13.49 9.90
CA GLU A 173 -0.51 14.09 9.66
C GLU A 173 0.55 12.99 9.48
N MET A 174 1.15 12.93 8.30
CA MET A 174 2.21 11.98 7.95
C MET A 174 3.59 12.57 8.28
N THR A 175 4.41 11.82 9.01
CA THR A 175 5.74 12.27 9.49
C THR A 175 6.88 11.36 9.04
N THR A 176 6.67 10.53 8.02
CA THR A 176 7.67 9.56 7.56
C THR A 176 8.76 10.21 6.69
N ALA A 177 9.97 9.67 6.77
CA ALA A 177 11.07 9.97 5.87
C ALA A 177 11.22 8.90 4.78
N GLY A 178 11.90 9.21 3.71
CA GLY A 178 12.14 8.27 2.62
C GLY A 178 12.86 6.98 3.04
N ARG A 179 13.66 7.04 4.12
CA ARG A 179 14.39 5.88 4.68
C ARG A 179 13.53 4.95 5.53
N ASP A 180 12.35 5.38 5.98
CA ASP A 180 11.48 4.59 6.84
C ASP A 180 10.87 3.43 6.05
N MET A 181 10.62 2.31 6.73
CA MET A 181 10.01 1.14 6.11
C MET A 181 8.53 1.39 5.84
N ALA A 182 8.09 1.05 4.63
CA ALA A 182 6.72 1.23 4.19
C ALA A 182 5.98 -0.10 4.01
N MET A 183 6.66 -1.13 3.50
CA MET A 183 6.00 -2.39 3.18
C MET A 183 6.97 -3.57 3.25
N TYR A 184 6.48 -4.71 3.75
CA TYR A 184 7.09 -6.02 3.59
C TYR A 184 6.24 -6.86 2.66
N GLN A 185 6.84 -7.42 1.62
CA GLN A 185 6.15 -8.27 0.68
C GLN A 185 6.77 -9.67 0.68
N TYR A 186 5.97 -10.65 1.05
CA TYR A 186 6.37 -12.05 0.96
C TYR A 186 6.20 -12.55 -0.46
N THR A 187 7.25 -13.18 -0.99
CA THR A 187 7.19 -13.88 -2.27
C THR A 187 6.64 -15.29 -2.06
N SER A 188 6.16 -15.92 -3.12
CA SER A 188 5.63 -17.30 -3.09
C SER A 188 6.67 -18.36 -2.70
N GLY A 189 7.95 -17.98 -2.59
CA GLY A 189 9.05 -18.82 -2.12
C GLY A 189 9.18 -20.14 -2.90
N THR A 190 9.91 -20.12 -4.00
CA THR A 190 10.26 -21.35 -4.74
C THR A 190 11.48 -22.06 -4.16
N THR A 191 12.13 -21.51 -3.17
CA THR A 191 13.35 -22.01 -2.53
C THR A 191 13.09 -22.37 -1.07
N ARG A 192 13.59 -23.48 -0.69
CA ARG A 192 13.41 -24.40 0.43
C ARG A 192 13.45 -23.90 1.87
N GLU A 193 13.61 -22.62 2.12
CA GLU A 193 13.68 -22.05 3.47
C GLU A 193 12.67 -20.92 3.59
N LEU A 194 12.36 -20.54 4.82
CA LEU A 194 11.42 -19.49 5.20
C LEU A 194 11.40 -18.34 4.19
N PRO A 195 10.23 -17.93 3.69
CA PRO A 195 10.16 -16.84 2.75
C PRO A 195 10.59 -15.55 3.45
N ASP A 196 11.77 -15.05 3.12
CA ASP A 196 12.18 -13.72 3.53
C ASP A 196 11.29 -12.67 2.88
N ALA A 197 10.82 -11.71 3.66
CA ALA A 197 10.09 -10.58 3.13
C ALA A 197 11.01 -9.67 2.32
N VAL A 198 10.58 -9.27 1.13
CA VAL A 198 11.19 -8.14 0.40
C VAL A 198 10.76 -6.86 1.12
N LYS A 199 11.74 -6.11 1.63
CA LYS A 199 11.51 -4.93 2.46
C LYS A 199 11.62 -3.65 1.63
N HIS A 200 10.53 -2.90 1.55
CA HIS A 200 10.45 -1.65 0.82
C HIS A 200 10.40 -0.46 1.79
N ARG A 201 11.23 0.54 1.52
CA ARG A 201 11.18 1.85 2.17
C ARG A 201 10.26 2.79 1.39
N HIS A 202 9.83 3.89 1.98
CA HIS A 202 9.07 4.89 1.25
C HIS A 202 9.80 5.37 -0.01
N GLN A 203 11.10 5.59 0.04
CA GLN A 203 11.91 5.98 -1.14
C GLN A 203 11.98 4.93 -2.27
N SER A 204 11.52 3.69 -2.05
CA SER A 204 11.46 2.66 -3.09
C SER A 204 10.53 3.07 -4.25
N ILE A 205 9.56 3.96 -3.99
CA ILE A 205 8.66 4.49 -5.02
C ILE A 205 9.42 5.21 -6.14
N VAL A 206 10.58 5.81 -5.83
CA VAL A 206 11.41 6.50 -6.83
C VAL A 206 11.98 5.49 -7.85
N THR A 207 12.38 4.30 -7.37
CA THR A 207 12.84 3.21 -8.24
C THR A 207 11.68 2.63 -9.05
N VAL A 208 10.51 2.48 -8.42
CA VAL A 208 9.29 2.01 -9.11
C VAL A 208 8.89 3.01 -10.20
N MET A 209 8.98 4.31 -9.96
CA MET A 209 8.72 5.35 -10.96
C MET A 209 9.68 5.24 -12.15
N LEU A 210 10.96 4.98 -11.92
CA LEU A 210 11.93 4.75 -12.99
C LEU A 210 11.51 3.54 -13.85
N ALA A 211 11.13 2.43 -13.21
CA ALA A 211 10.67 1.25 -13.92
C ALA A 211 9.36 1.50 -14.69
N ALA A 212 8.43 2.28 -14.13
CA ALA A 212 7.19 2.66 -14.81
C ALA A 212 7.47 3.50 -16.07
N LEU A 213 8.28 4.54 -15.95
CA LEU A 213 8.57 5.45 -17.07
C LEU A 213 9.38 4.79 -18.20
N TYR A 214 10.39 4.00 -17.86
CA TYR A 214 11.37 3.50 -18.83
C TYR A 214 11.24 2.00 -19.11
N GLY A 215 10.66 1.23 -18.22
CA GLY A 215 10.42 -0.20 -18.41
C GLY A 215 9.07 -0.48 -19.06
N THR A 216 7.98 0.03 -18.47
CA THR A 216 6.62 -0.19 -19.00
C THR A 216 6.11 0.96 -19.89
N GLY A 217 6.75 2.11 -19.88
CA GLY A 217 6.34 3.28 -20.66
C GLY A 217 5.08 3.98 -20.12
N THR A 218 4.70 3.70 -18.87
CA THR A 218 3.51 4.28 -18.23
C THR A 218 3.64 5.79 -18.09
N ARG A 219 2.58 6.53 -18.36
CA ARG A 219 2.52 7.99 -18.29
C ARG A 219 1.38 8.46 -17.39
N PRO A 220 1.45 9.68 -16.86
CA PRO A 220 0.33 10.27 -16.11
C PRO A 220 -0.97 10.22 -16.93
N GLY A 221 -2.01 9.65 -16.34
CA GLY A 221 -3.30 9.48 -16.99
C GLY A 221 -3.55 8.13 -17.62
N ASP A 222 -2.52 7.32 -17.80
CA ASP A 222 -2.67 5.94 -18.27
C ASP A 222 -3.45 5.08 -17.27
N ARG A 223 -4.13 4.06 -17.80
CA ARG A 223 -4.76 3.02 -17.01
C ARG A 223 -3.84 1.80 -17.02
N PHE A 224 -3.37 1.42 -15.87
CA PHE A 224 -2.51 0.27 -15.68
C PHE A 224 -3.32 -0.89 -15.07
N MET A 225 -3.18 -2.08 -15.63
CA MET A 225 -3.78 -3.29 -15.10
C MET A 225 -2.67 -4.24 -14.65
N CYS A 226 -2.75 -4.72 -13.42
CA CYS A 226 -1.88 -5.78 -12.90
C CYS A 226 -2.74 -7.03 -12.68
N PRO A 227 -2.58 -8.08 -13.52
CA PRO A 227 -3.36 -9.32 -13.40
C PRO A 227 -2.77 -10.32 -12.40
N SER A 228 -1.65 -9.97 -11.74
CA SER A 228 -1.06 -10.81 -10.70
C SER A 228 -1.68 -10.53 -9.35
N SER A 229 -2.03 -11.55 -8.66
CA SER A 229 -2.39 -11.54 -7.24
C SER A 229 -1.15 -11.67 -6.37
#